data_883d1af0e61e22b32799a42300247fce
#
_entry.id   883d1af0e61e22b32799a42300247fce
#
_cell.length_a   1.000
_cell.length_b   1.000
_cell.length_c   1.000
_cell.angle_alpha   90.00
_cell.angle_beta   90.00
_cell.angle_gamma   90.00
#
_symmetry.space_group_name_H-M   'P 1'
#
loop_
_entity.id
_entity.type
_entity.pdbx_description
1 polymer ?
#
loop_
_entity_poly.entity_id
_entity_poly.type
_entity_poly.pdbx_seq_one_letter_code
_entity_poly.pdbx_strand_id
1 'polypeptide(L)'
;MDHTGNIRSGKIMNYDTATGKRQKNKDGKPLIHWAHSVLKIPNYNLKQCLFGLHLLNETTKQVAIVESEKTALIMSIEFPEYTWMSTGSLQGFKYEYLAPLKGKDIIAFPDKGGYDKWRDTADMLNNNGFEIEVSKLLENKEYEDGWDLVDVINYESKK
;
A
#
# COMPACT_ATOMS: atom_id res chain seq x y z
N MET A 1 -12.34 -1.58 2.99
CA MET A 1 -13.10 -2.02 4.19
C MET A 1 -12.13 -2.03 5.36
N ASP A 2 -12.55 -1.60 6.54
CA ASP A 2 -11.72 -1.61 7.75
C ASP A 2 -11.81 -2.96 8.49
N HIS A 3 -11.03 -3.11 9.58
CA HIS A 3 -10.98 -4.34 10.39
C HIS A 3 -12.28 -4.64 11.16
N THR A 4 -13.22 -3.72 11.20
CA THR A 4 -14.56 -3.91 11.80
C THR A 4 -15.63 -4.19 10.75
N GLY A 5 -15.25 -4.38 9.48
CA GLY A 5 -16.15 -4.70 8.37
C GLY A 5 -16.85 -3.52 7.72
N ASN A 6 -16.57 -2.27 8.14
CA ASN A 6 -17.19 -1.11 7.52
C ASN A 6 -16.54 -0.76 6.18
N ILE A 7 -17.36 -0.51 5.16
CA ILE A 7 -16.89 0.01 3.87
C ILE A 7 -16.54 1.48 4.04
N ARG A 8 -15.26 1.84 3.89
CA ARG A 8 -14.76 3.21 4.11
C ARG A 8 -14.65 4.03 2.85
N SER A 9 -14.37 3.41 1.72
CA SER A 9 -14.43 3.99 0.37
C SER A 9 -14.15 2.93 -0.68
N GLY A 10 -14.36 3.28 -1.94
CA GLY A 10 -13.89 2.52 -3.09
C GLY A 10 -13.09 3.44 -4.00
N LYS A 11 -11.92 2.96 -4.47
CA LYS A 11 -11.05 3.63 -5.42
C LYS A 11 -11.23 2.97 -6.78
N ILE A 12 -11.60 3.74 -7.79
CA ILE A 12 -11.83 3.27 -9.15
C ILE A 12 -10.65 3.75 -9.99
N MET A 13 -9.91 2.81 -10.55
CA MET A 13 -8.72 3.09 -11.35
C MET A 13 -8.70 2.21 -12.58
N ASN A 14 -8.19 2.74 -13.68
CA ASN A 14 -7.92 1.99 -14.89
C ASN A 14 -6.41 1.75 -15.03
N TYR A 15 -6.07 0.54 -15.48
CA TYR A 15 -4.71 0.16 -15.79
C TYR A 15 -4.58 -0.14 -17.29
N ASP A 16 -3.44 0.20 -17.84
CA ASP A 16 -3.05 -0.22 -19.18
C ASP A 16 -2.72 -1.72 -19.15
N THR A 17 -3.37 -2.50 -20.00
CA THR A 17 -3.26 -3.97 -19.98
C THR A 17 -1.91 -4.50 -20.49
N ALA A 18 -1.19 -3.71 -21.27
CA ALA A 18 0.13 -4.10 -21.78
C ALA A 18 1.26 -3.78 -20.80
N THR A 19 1.15 -2.67 -20.07
CA THR A 19 2.21 -2.19 -19.19
C THR A 19 1.92 -2.38 -17.69
N GLY A 20 0.67 -2.66 -17.32
CA GLY A 20 0.23 -2.73 -15.92
C GLY A 20 0.30 -1.37 -15.19
N LYS A 21 0.57 -0.28 -15.91
CA LYS A 21 0.65 1.07 -15.32
C LYS A 21 -0.71 1.75 -15.29
N ARG A 22 -0.93 2.64 -14.31
CA ARG A 22 -2.17 3.40 -14.22
C ARG A 22 -2.36 4.27 -15.45
N GLN A 23 -3.56 4.25 -16.02
CA GLN A 23 -3.91 5.15 -17.12
C GLN A 23 -3.92 6.60 -16.62
N LYS A 24 -3.46 7.50 -17.47
CA LYS A 24 -3.41 8.94 -17.21
C LYS A 24 -4.33 9.69 -18.16
N ASN A 25 -4.83 10.82 -17.71
CA ASN A 25 -5.57 11.74 -18.59
C ASN A 25 -4.61 12.48 -19.55
N LYS A 26 -5.18 13.35 -20.40
CA LYS A 26 -4.41 14.14 -21.38
C LYS A 26 -3.34 15.04 -20.74
N ASP A 27 -3.52 15.42 -19.46
CA ASP A 27 -2.58 16.24 -18.70
C ASP A 27 -1.56 15.41 -17.91
N GLY A 28 -1.48 14.09 -18.14
CA GLY A 28 -0.55 13.19 -17.48
C GLY A 28 -0.95 12.82 -16.02
N LYS A 29 -2.13 13.21 -15.56
CA LYS A 29 -2.61 12.89 -14.20
C LYS A 29 -3.29 11.53 -14.18
N PRO A 30 -3.07 10.70 -13.13
CA PRO A 30 -3.75 9.42 -12.99
C PRO A 30 -5.28 9.58 -13.00
N LEU A 31 -5.97 8.71 -13.73
CA LEU A 31 -7.42 8.61 -13.74
C LEU A 31 -7.87 7.85 -12.49
N ILE A 32 -8.18 8.59 -11.44
CA ILE A 32 -8.67 8.04 -10.18
C ILE A 32 -10.02 8.65 -9.86
N HIS A 33 -11.00 7.80 -9.60
CA HIS A 33 -12.32 8.21 -9.13
C HIS A 33 -12.63 7.54 -7.79
N TRP A 34 -13.44 8.19 -6.98
CA TRP A 34 -13.91 7.65 -5.71
C TRP A 34 -15.34 7.17 -5.86
N ALA A 35 -15.63 5.94 -5.44
CA ALA A 35 -16.95 5.33 -5.60
C ALA A 35 -18.07 6.20 -4.98
N HIS A 36 -17.86 6.75 -3.79
CA HIS A 36 -18.83 7.63 -3.14
C HIS A 36 -19.11 8.91 -3.94
N SER A 37 -18.09 9.46 -4.62
CA SER A 37 -18.26 10.63 -5.48
C SER A 37 -19.01 10.29 -6.77
N VAL A 38 -18.66 9.15 -7.40
CA VAL A 38 -19.36 8.67 -8.61
C VAL A 38 -20.82 8.36 -8.34
N LEU A 39 -21.10 7.74 -7.19
CA LEU A 39 -22.46 7.41 -6.73
C LEU A 39 -23.20 8.60 -6.12
N LYS A 40 -22.55 9.75 -5.99
CA LYS A 40 -23.13 10.99 -5.41
C LYS A 40 -23.76 10.75 -4.03
N ILE A 41 -23.11 9.95 -3.18
CA ILE A 41 -23.64 9.64 -1.84
C ILE A 41 -23.61 10.92 -0.98
N PRO A 42 -24.77 11.43 -0.53
CA PRO A 42 -24.82 12.66 0.25
C PRO A 42 -24.18 12.47 1.62
N ASN A 43 -23.51 13.51 2.12
CA ASN A 43 -22.90 13.54 3.46
C ASN A 43 -22.00 12.35 3.77
N TYR A 44 -21.31 11.81 2.76
CA TYR A 44 -20.45 10.66 2.93
C TYR A 44 -19.28 10.96 3.88
N ASN A 45 -19.24 10.26 5.00
CA ASN A 45 -18.14 10.38 5.97
C ASN A 45 -16.94 9.55 5.51
N LEU A 46 -16.10 10.16 4.68
CA LEU A 46 -14.88 9.53 4.19
C LEU A 46 -13.88 9.30 5.35
N LYS A 47 -13.67 8.04 5.67
CA LYS A 47 -12.62 7.61 6.62
C LYS A 47 -11.75 6.57 5.94
N GLN A 48 -10.64 7.00 5.36
CA GLN A 48 -9.69 6.10 4.70
C GLN A 48 -8.97 5.20 5.72
N CYS A 49 -8.59 4.01 5.26
CA CYS A 49 -7.80 3.03 6.00
C CYS A 49 -6.91 2.28 5.01
N LEU A 50 -6.02 1.42 5.49
CA LEU A 50 -5.24 0.54 4.63
C LEU A 50 -6.15 -0.31 3.75
N PHE A 51 -5.76 -0.47 2.48
CA PHE A 51 -6.29 -1.53 1.65
C PHE A 51 -5.86 -2.88 2.23
N GLY A 52 -6.75 -3.87 2.24
CA GLY A 52 -6.46 -5.16 2.88
C GLY A 52 -6.70 -5.22 4.40
N LEU A 53 -7.00 -4.08 5.07
CA LEU A 53 -7.15 -4.05 6.54
C LEU A 53 -8.24 -5.00 7.08
N HIS A 54 -9.26 -5.31 6.29
CA HIS A 54 -10.31 -6.27 6.64
C HIS A 54 -9.83 -7.73 6.73
N LEU A 55 -8.62 -8.02 6.23
CA LEU A 55 -7.99 -9.34 6.34
C LEU A 55 -7.31 -9.54 7.68
N LEU A 56 -7.16 -8.47 8.48
CA LEU A 56 -6.57 -8.54 9.81
C LEU A 56 -7.45 -9.38 10.73
N ASN A 57 -6.86 -10.40 11.35
CA ASN A 57 -7.50 -11.27 12.32
C ASN A 57 -6.53 -11.64 13.45
N GLU A 58 -7.00 -12.41 14.43
CA GLU A 58 -6.19 -12.81 15.58
C GLU A 58 -4.97 -13.66 15.20
N THR A 59 -5.08 -14.45 14.13
CA THR A 59 -4.01 -15.34 13.66
C THR A 59 -3.00 -14.65 12.76
N THR A 60 -3.27 -13.41 12.31
CA THR A 60 -2.34 -12.61 11.51
C THR A 60 -1.07 -12.36 12.33
N LYS A 61 0.05 -12.93 11.89
CA LYS A 61 1.36 -12.77 12.56
C LYS A 61 2.18 -11.67 11.89
N GLN A 62 2.34 -11.73 10.57
CA GLN A 62 3.19 -10.81 9.84
C GLN A 62 2.39 -10.06 8.77
N VAL A 63 2.55 -8.75 8.76
CA VAL A 63 1.90 -7.85 7.79
C VAL A 63 2.97 -7.24 6.90
N ALA A 64 2.76 -7.31 5.58
CA ALA A 64 3.59 -6.62 4.61
C ALA A 64 2.84 -5.40 4.05
N ILE A 65 3.50 -4.25 4.02
CA ILE A 65 2.88 -2.98 3.59
C ILE A 65 3.62 -2.43 2.37
N VAL A 66 2.85 -2.08 1.35
CA VAL A 66 3.32 -1.42 0.12
C VAL A 66 2.53 -0.13 -0.14
N GLU A 67 2.93 0.65 -1.15
CA GLU A 67 2.21 1.89 -1.47
C GLU A 67 0.92 1.63 -2.24
N SER A 68 0.95 0.77 -3.26
CA SER A 68 -0.16 0.63 -4.19
C SER A 68 -1.02 -0.61 -3.93
N GLU A 69 -2.33 -0.48 -4.17
CA GLU A 69 -3.29 -1.57 -4.04
C GLU A 69 -3.02 -2.70 -5.05
N LYS A 70 -2.55 -2.35 -6.26
CA LYS A 70 -2.15 -3.32 -7.30
C LYS A 70 -1.00 -4.19 -6.78
N THR A 71 0.02 -3.55 -6.23
CA THR A 71 1.20 -4.24 -5.71
C THR A 71 0.81 -5.17 -4.57
N ALA A 72 -0.02 -4.72 -3.62
CA ALA A 72 -0.50 -5.58 -2.53
C ALA A 72 -1.25 -6.82 -3.05
N LEU A 73 -2.10 -6.68 -4.07
CA LEU A 73 -2.83 -7.80 -4.68
C LEU A 73 -1.89 -8.80 -5.36
N ILE A 74 -0.94 -8.34 -6.18
CA ILE A 74 0.00 -9.21 -6.88
C ILE A 74 0.89 -9.94 -5.87
N MET A 75 1.44 -9.20 -4.90
CA MET A 75 2.31 -9.76 -3.86
C MET A 75 1.58 -10.79 -2.98
N SER A 76 0.27 -10.65 -2.76
CA SER A 76 -0.51 -11.65 -2.02
C SER A 76 -0.65 -12.99 -2.74
N ILE A 77 -0.43 -13.02 -4.04
CA ILE A 77 -0.39 -14.25 -4.86
C ILE A 77 1.02 -14.84 -4.86
N GLU A 78 2.04 -13.99 -5.02
CA GLU A 78 3.44 -14.41 -5.12
C GLU A 78 4.02 -14.84 -3.76
N PHE A 79 3.62 -14.17 -2.67
CA PHE A 79 4.10 -14.41 -1.29
C PHE A 79 2.92 -14.47 -0.32
N PRO A 80 2.16 -15.58 -0.35
CA PRO A 80 0.92 -15.72 0.42
C PRO A 80 1.13 -15.88 1.93
N GLU A 81 2.38 -16.04 2.39
CA GLU A 81 2.73 -16.12 3.81
C GLU A 81 2.54 -14.82 4.57
N TYR A 82 2.49 -13.68 3.86
CA TYR A 82 2.23 -12.37 4.45
C TYR A 82 0.77 -11.94 4.28
N THR A 83 0.28 -11.17 5.23
CA THR A 83 -0.96 -10.41 5.01
C THR A 83 -0.61 -9.07 4.36
N TRP A 84 -0.79 -8.98 3.05
CA TRP A 84 -0.44 -7.80 2.26
C TRP A 84 -1.48 -6.69 2.38
N MET A 85 -0.99 -5.49 2.66
CA MET A 85 -1.80 -4.27 2.77
C MET A 85 -1.17 -3.13 1.98
N SER A 86 -1.96 -2.12 1.62
CA SER A 86 -1.37 -0.91 1.03
C SER A 86 -1.90 0.37 1.66
N THR A 87 -1.03 1.39 1.62
CA THR A 87 -1.31 2.74 2.12
C THR A 87 -2.07 3.59 1.11
N GLY A 88 -2.06 3.20 -0.17
CA GLY A 88 -2.62 3.95 -1.29
C GLY A 88 -1.77 5.13 -1.77
N SER A 89 -0.72 5.48 -1.04
CA SER A 89 0.27 6.51 -1.40
C SER A 89 1.42 6.57 -0.40
N LEU A 90 2.52 7.22 -0.77
CA LEU A 90 3.67 7.48 0.12
C LEU A 90 3.25 8.16 1.45
N GLN A 91 2.25 9.07 1.44
CA GLN A 91 1.76 9.79 2.62
C GLN A 91 0.78 8.98 3.47
N GLY A 92 0.30 7.86 2.96
CA GLY A 92 -0.61 6.99 3.70
C GLY A 92 0.07 6.14 4.79
N PHE A 93 1.40 6.10 4.83
CA PHE A 93 2.16 5.45 5.89
C PHE A 93 2.20 6.36 7.13
N LYS A 94 1.19 6.25 7.99
CA LYS A 94 0.97 7.15 9.12
C LYS A 94 0.18 6.48 10.24
N TYR A 95 0.30 7.02 11.45
CA TYR A 95 -0.30 6.47 12.66
C TYR A 95 -1.78 6.09 12.49
N GLU A 96 -2.61 6.99 11.92
CA GLU A 96 -4.06 6.77 11.83
C GLU A 96 -4.43 5.54 10.98
N TYR A 97 -3.60 5.19 9.99
CA TYR A 97 -3.82 4.00 9.17
C TYR A 97 -3.22 2.75 9.79
N LEU A 98 -2.08 2.90 10.48
CA LEU A 98 -1.31 1.80 11.05
C LEU A 98 -1.77 1.40 12.46
N ALA A 99 -2.52 2.27 13.17
CA ALA A 99 -2.95 2.02 14.54
C ALA A 99 -3.61 0.64 14.79
N PRO A 100 -4.44 0.10 13.86
CA PRO A 100 -5.01 -1.24 14.03
C PRO A 100 -3.99 -2.38 13.99
N LEU A 101 -2.77 -2.12 13.50
CA LEU A 101 -1.69 -3.11 13.36
C LEU A 101 -0.76 -3.16 14.58
N LYS A 102 -1.02 -2.37 15.62
CA LYS A 102 -0.18 -2.38 16.82
C LYS A 102 -0.13 -3.78 17.45
N GLY A 103 1.08 -4.26 17.76
CA GLY A 103 1.33 -5.61 18.25
C GLY A 103 1.39 -6.68 17.15
N LYS A 104 1.51 -6.29 15.88
CA LYS A 104 1.82 -7.18 14.76
C LYS A 104 3.22 -6.88 14.24
N ASP A 105 3.92 -7.92 13.77
CA ASP A 105 5.17 -7.75 13.04
C ASP A 105 4.88 -7.13 11.67
N ILE A 106 5.48 -5.99 11.39
CA ILE A 106 5.23 -5.24 10.17
C ILE A 106 6.52 -5.10 9.38
N ILE A 107 6.50 -5.51 8.11
CA ILE A 107 7.54 -5.18 7.15
C ILE A 107 6.98 -4.25 6.09
N ALA A 108 7.64 -3.13 5.87
CA ALA A 108 7.19 -2.09 4.94
C ALA A 108 8.14 -1.99 3.75
N PHE A 109 7.57 -1.98 2.54
CA PHE A 109 8.30 -1.88 1.27
C PHE A 109 7.82 -0.61 0.55
N PRO A 110 8.40 0.56 0.86
CA PRO A 110 8.13 1.77 0.10
C PRO A 110 8.60 1.63 -1.34
N ASP A 111 7.92 2.28 -2.28
CA ASP A 111 8.42 2.41 -3.64
C ASP A 111 9.79 3.09 -3.60
N LYS A 112 10.67 2.80 -4.58
CA LYS A 112 12.02 3.35 -4.63
C LYS A 112 12.02 4.87 -4.49
N GLY A 113 12.85 5.37 -3.58
CA GLY A 113 12.94 6.78 -3.17
C GLY A 113 12.03 7.15 -1.99
N GLY A 114 11.22 6.21 -1.50
CA GLY A 114 10.34 6.40 -0.34
C GLY A 114 10.93 5.96 1.01
N TYR A 115 12.07 5.27 0.98
CA TYR A 115 12.66 4.62 2.17
C TYR A 115 12.86 5.57 3.35
N ASP A 116 13.56 6.68 3.16
CA ASP A 116 13.90 7.59 4.27
C ASP A 116 12.65 8.11 4.97
N LYS A 117 11.63 8.47 4.20
CA LYS A 117 10.37 8.97 4.76
C LYS A 117 9.62 7.91 5.57
N TRP A 118 9.57 6.68 5.07
CA TRP A 118 8.88 5.59 5.78
C TRP A 118 9.68 5.14 6.99
N ARG A 119 11.02 5.11 6.89
CA ARG A 119 11.90 4.84 8.04
C ARG A 119 11.68 5.84 9.17
N ASP A 120 11.71 7.15 8.89
CA ASP A 120 11.51 8.17 9.91
C ASP A 120 10.15 8.04 10.61
N THR A 121 9.11 7.70 9.83
CA THR A 121 7.78 7.41 10.38
C THR A 121 7.77 6.12 11.21
N ALA A 122 8.42 5.05 10.73
CA ALA A 122 8.52 3.78 11.46
C ALA A 122 9.27 3.95 12.79
N ASP A 123 10.37 4.69 12.81
CA ASP A 123 11.14 4.98 14.03
C ASP A 123 10.27 5.69 15.07
N MET A 124 9.49 6.69 14.65
CA MET A 124 8.53 7.37 15.52
C MET A 124 7.45 6.42 16.06
N LEU A 125 6.92 5.53 15.22
CA LEU A 125 5.88 4.57 15.61
C LEU A 125 6.45 3.47 16.53
N ASN A 126 7.64 2.98 16.26
CA ASN A 126 8.33 1.99 17.09
C ASN A 126 8.58 2.51 18.50
N ASN A 127 8.92 3.80 18.66
CA ASN A 127 8.99 4.46 19.96
C ASN A 127 7.63 4.51 20.68
N ASN A 128 6.53 4.28 19.98
CA ASN A 128 5.17 4.20 20.52
C ASN A 128 4.62 2.76 20.56
N GLY A 129 5.51 1.76 20.53
CA GLY A 129 5.19 0.35 20.74
C GLY A 129 4.65 -0.36 19.50
N PHE A 130 5.07 0.05 18.32
CA PHE A 130 4.95 -0.75 17.10
C PHE A 130 6.21 -1.59 16.89
N GLU A 131 6.14 -2.56 15.99
CA GLU A 131 7.24 -3.42 15.55
C GLU A 131 7.29 -3.35 14.01
N ILE A 132 7.93 -2.30 13.48
CA ILE A 132 7.97 -2.01 12.05
C ILE A 132 9.42 -2.04 11.56
N GLU A 133 9.69 -2.90 10.58
CA GLU A 133 10.90 -2.87 9.78
C GLU A 133 10.60 -2.23 8.42
N VAL A 134 11.45 -1.32 7.96
CA VAL A 134 11.38 -0.75 6.61
C VAL A 134 12.48 -1.35 5.75
N SER A 135 12.10 -2.04 4.70
CA SER A 135 13.02 -2.72 3.79
C SER A 135 13.74 -1.74 2.88
N LYS A 136 15.06 -1.92 2.73
CA LYS A 136 15.89 -1.20 1.74
C LYS A 136 15.93 -1.89 0.38
N LEU A 137 15.19 -2.96 0.18
CA LEU A 137 15.27 -3.80 -1.02
C LEU A 137 15.15 -2.97 -2.31
N LEU A 138 14.26 -2.00 -2.34
CA LEU A 138 14.00 -1.18 -3.53
C LEU A 138 15.00 -0.04 -3.73
N GLU A 139 15.87 0.26 -2.74
CA GLU A 139 16.89 1.31 -2.86
C GLU A 139 18.14 0.87 -3.63
N ASN A 140 18.10 -0.29 -4.29
CA ASN A 140 19.18 -0.75 -5.17
C ASN A 140 19.39 0.23 -6.32
N LYS A 141 20.66 0.50 -6.66
CA LYS A 141 21.05 1.44 -7.72
C LYS A 141 20.62 1.01 -9.13
N GLU A 142 20.37 -0.28 -9.33
CA GLU A 142 19.90 -0.81 -10.61
C GLU A 142 18.42 -0.53 -10.89
N TYR A 143 17.65 -0.15 -9.88
CA TYR A 143 16.20 0.08 -10.00
C TYR A 143 15.92 1.56 -10.30
N GLU A 144 14.88 1.82 -11.07
CA GLU A 144 14.46 3.18 -11.42
C GLU A 144 13.63 3.80 -10.29
N ASP A 145 13.68 5.11 -10.14
CA ASP A 145 12.90 5.83 -9.14
C ASP A 145 11.39 5.58 -9.32
N GLY A 146 10.71 5.30 -8.23
CA GLY A 146 9.29 4.99 -8.20
C GLY A 146 8.94 3.55 -8.58
N TRP A 147 9.94 2.65 -8.78
CA TRP A 147 9.64 1.23 -8.93
C TRP A 147 9.06 0.65 -7.65
N ASP A 148 8.08 -0.23 -7.82
CA ASP A 148 7.49 -1.04 -6.76
C ASP A 148 8.03 -2.49 -6.79
N LEU A 149 7.61 -3.34 -5.85
CA LEU A 149 8.03 -4.75 -5.81
C LEU A 149 7.70 -5.51 -7.08
N VAL A 150 6.59 -5.20 -7.74
CA VAL A 150 6.18 -5.88 -8.99
C VAL A 150 7.09 -5.48 -10.14
N ASP A 151 7.52 -4.21 -10.20
CA ASP A 151 8.48 -3.77 -11.20
C ASP A 151 9.81 -4.52 -11.05
N VAL A 152 10.26 -4.72 -9.81
CA VAL A 152 11.50 -5.48 -9.51
C VAL A 152 11.37 -6.95 -9.90
N ILE A 153 10.28 -7.63 -9.52
CA ILE A 153 10.07 -9.03 -9.90
C ILE A 153 10.06 -9.19 -11.42
N ASN A 154 9.38 -8.30 -12.13
CA ASN A 154 9.34 -8.31 -13.60
C ASN A 154 10.72 -8.04 -14.22
N TYR A 155 11.55 -7.23 -13.60
CA TYR A 155 12.90 -6.94 -14.08
C TYR A 155 13.82 -8.14 -13.85
N GLU A 156 13.83 -8.71 -12.64
CA GLU A 156 14.69 -9.85 -12.30
C GLU A 156 14.31 -11.12 -13.09
N SER A 157 13.02 -11.30 -13.40
CA SER A 157 12.56 -12.45 -14.20
C SER A 157 13.02 -12.43 -15.66
N LYS A 158 13.56 -11.30 -16.14
CA LYS A 158 14.05 -11.13 -17.52
C LYS A 158 15.58 -11.22 -17.63
N LYS A 159 16.28 -11.33 -16.51
CA LYS A 159 17.74 -11.56 -16.46
C LYS A 159 18.06 -13.03 -16.66
#